data_27975832cf9376aeef6b36777e87a8f4
#
_entry.id   27975832cf9376aeef6b36777e87a8f4
#
_cell.length_a   1.000
_cell.length_b   1.000
_cell.length_c   1.000
_cell.angle_alpha   90.00
_cell.angle_beta   90.00
_cell.angle_gamma   90.00
#
_symmetry.space_group_name_H-M   'P 1'
#
loop_
_entity.id
_entity.type
_entity.pdbx_description
1 polymer ?
#
loop_
_entity_poly.entity_id
_entity_poly.type
_entity_poly.pdbx_seq_one_letter_code
_entity_poly.pdbx_strand_id
1 'polypeptide(L)'
;MRRLGFIFIYCLAYLFPLSTSAQRHEINDENIRSLQVVANHKWMDLPIMVLNDGKISIDFDDLTHTYRRLTYRLEHCEADWKPSVGLFESDIVDGFIAGNTIDDIKESTLTNTLYTHYHLDIPNDKCRPKLSGNYRLYVYDDDDNSSDRPLLTACFMLTEPAESSMGVRLNITTQTDQSINREQQQAEMLIDYGSYTVSNPQQQIKTVVLQNRNWLDARWNSKPQYVMPNGLRWSHNQDYIFWAGNEYRKFEILSTNVASMGVDKIGWDGKNFHAYLYPTTPFLNYLYDEDADGAFLIRNSDNVEINTTSDYMLTHFQLNVPSPYPYRIFLNGDWTYDRLLPAYEMTYNSAGGYYEAVVPLKLGYYNYQFLAVDEQGRLSSFRVDNSHYQTENSYQALVYFRPQGGRTDKLVGYANVRFIKK
;
A
#
# COMPACT_ATOMS: atom_id res chain seq x y z
N MET A 1 69.10 -7.99 -8.43
CA MET A 1 68.05 -7.18 -7.78
C MET A 1 66.71 -7.48 -8.49
N ARG A 2 65.88 -8.32 -7.83
CA ARG A 2 64.54 -8.68 -8.33
C ARG A 2 63.52 -7.75 -7.67
N ARG A 3 62.80 -6.98 -8.49
CA ARG A 3 61.64 -6.18 -8.03
C ARG A 3 60.41 -7.06 -7.96
N LEU A 4 59.86 -7.30 -6.76
CA LEU A 4 58.54 -7.85 -6.54
C LEU A 4 57.52 -6.71 -6.79
N GLY A 5 56.63 -6.90 -7.78
CA GLY A 5 55.48 -6.05 -7.98
C GLY A 5 54.32 -6.59 -7.12
N PHE A 6 53.81 -5.78 -6.20
CA PHE A 6 52.58 -6.02 -5.47
C PHE A 6 51.39 -5.65 -6.36
N ILE A 7 50.57 -6.65 -6.71
CA ILE A 7 49.29 -6.43 -7.37
C ILE A 7 48.26 -6.21 -6.26
N PHE A 8 47.75 -4.97 -6.15
CA PHE A 8 46.59 -4.65 -5.31
C PHE A 8 45.31 -5.03 -6.08
N ILE A 9 44.67 -6.11 -5.66
CA ILE A 9 43.32 -6.46 -6.14
C ILE A 9 42.34 -5.61 -5.36
N TYR A 10 41.77 -4.60 -6.01
CA TYR A 10 40.60 -3.85 -5.50
C TYR A 10 39.36 -4.76 -5.65
N CYS A 11 38.93 -5.40 -4.56
CA CYS A 11 37.58 -5.95 -4.48
C CYS A 11 36.58 -4.80 -4.39
N LEU A 12 35.98 -4.45 -5.51
CA LEU A 12 34.77 -3.61 -5.54
C LEU A 12 33.63 -4.43 -4.94
N ALA A 13 33.37 -4.27 -3.66
CA ALA A 13 32.15 -4.76 -3.04
C ALA A 13 31.00 -3.90 -3.61
N TYR A 14 30.25 -4.46 -4.57
CA TYR A 14 28.95 -3.93 -4.96
C TYR A 14 28.02 -4.07 -3.74
N LEU A 15 27.86 -2.99 -2.99
CA LEU A 15 26.76 -2.82 -2.05
C LEU A 15 25.47 -2.77 -2.89
N PHE A 16 24.90 -3.95 -3.15
CA PHE A 16 23.48 -3.98 -3.51
C PHE A 16 22.71 -3.39 -2.34
N PRO A 17 21.88 -2.36 -2.55
CA PRO A 17 20.96 -1.93 -1.51
C PRO A 17 20.12 -3.17 -1.16
N LEU A 18 20.20 -3.63 0.08
CA LEU A 18 19.26 -4.60 0.64
C LEU A 18 17.89 -3.93 0.51
N SER A 19 17.15 -4.30 -0.53
CA SER A 19 15.75 -3.93 -0.64
C SER A 19 15.08 -4.49 0.60
N THR A 20 14.74 -3.61 1.54
CA THR A 20 13.87 -3.99 2.65
C THR A 20 12.59 -4.47 2.00
N SER A 21 12.26 -5.74 2.21
CA SER A 21 11.05 -6.36 1.68
C SER A 21 9.86 -5.78 2.45
N ALA A 22 9.42 -4.55 2.07
CA ALA A 22 8.22 -3.94 2.62
C ALA A 22 6.97 -4.61 2.03
N GLN A 23 5.82 -4.44 2.69
CA GLN A 23 4.54 -4.79 2.09
C GLN A 23 4.38 -4.01 0.80
N ARG A 24 4.08 -4.71 -0.28
CA ARG A 24 3.84 -4.09 -1.57
C ARG A 24 3.00 -5.00 -2.44
N HIS A 25 1.85 -4.50 -2.86
CA HIS A 25 1.17 -5.11 -3.99
C HIS A 25 2.02 -4.89 -5.24
N GLU A 26 2.11 -5.89 -6.10
CA GLU A 26 2.88 -5.78 -7.33
C GLU A 26 2.06 -6.28 -8.52
N ILE A 27 2.07 -5.50 -9.58
CA ILE A 27 1.56 -5.92 -10.89
C ILE A 27 2.78 -6.05 -11.80
N ASN A 28 3.02 -7.25 -12.31
CA ASN A 28 4.19 -7.59 -13.10
C ASN A 28 3.88 -7.82 -14.58
N ASP A 29 2.61 -8.08 -14.92
CA ASP A 29 2.12 -8.20 -16.29
C ASP A 29 1.50 -6.86 -16.73
N GLU A 30 1.83 -6.41 -17.93
CA GLU A 30 1.35 -5.12 -18.47
C GLU A 30 -0.14 -5.08 -18.78
N ASN A 31 -0.79 -6.23 -18.89
CA ASN A 31 -2.23 -6.33 -19.13
C ASN A 31 -3.05 -6.40 -17.83
N ILE A 32 -2.41 -6.69 -16.70
CA ILE A 32 -3.11 -6.73 -15.42
C ILE A 32 -3.30 -5.31 -14.87
N ARG A 33 -4.53 -5.00 -14.42
CA ARG A 33 -4.91 -3.68 -13.90
C ARG A 33 -5.84 -3.80 -12.70
N SER A 34 -6.00 -2.66 -12.03
CA SER A 34 -7.03 -2.41 -11.00
C SER A 34 -7.02 -3.43 -9.86
N LEU A 35 -5.83 -3.89 -9.46
CA LEU A 35 -5.71 -4.79 -8.31
C LEU A 35 -6.25 -4.10 -7.05
N GLN A 36 -7.27 -4.69 -6.44
CA GLN A 36 -7.80 -4.32 -5.13
C GLN A 36 -7.65 -5.50 -4.18
N VAL A 37 -7.17 -5.23 -2.97
CA VAL A 37 -7.06 -6.21 -1.88
C VAL A 37 -7.76 -5.62 -0.66
N VAL A 38 -8.93 -6.13 -0.35
CA VAL A 38 -9.82 -5.50 0.64
C VAL A 38 -10.28 -6.52 1.68
N ALA A 39 -10.14 -6.18 2.96
CA ALA A 39 -10.65 -6.98 4.07
C ALA A 39 -12.08 -6.54 4.43
N ASN A 40 -13.04 -7.48 4.45
CA ASN A 40 -14.40 -7.25 4.97
C ASN A 40 -15.08 -5.99 4.37
N HIS A 41 -14.87 -5.71 3.09
CA HIS A 41 -15.38 -4.53 2.36
C HIS A 41 -14.90 -3.16 2.88
N LYS A 42 -13.85 -3.12 3.71
CA LYS A 42 -13.29 -1.88 4.27
C LYS A 42 -12.18 -1.34 3.38
N TRP A 43 -12.53 -0.72 2.28
CA TRP A 43 -11.61 -0.27 1.24
C TRP A 43 -10.65 0.87 1.67
N MET A 44 -10.94 1.57 2.78
CA MET A 44 -10.07 2.60 3.35
C MET A 44 -9.11 2.08 4.44
N ASP A 45 -9.22 0.81 4.81
CA ASP A 45 -8.38 0.20 5.83
C ASP A 45 -7.23 -0.61 5.19
N LEU A 46 -6.21 -0.95 5.99
CA LEU A 46 -5.26 -2.00 5.61
C LEU A 46 -6.01 -3.32 5.37
N PRO A 47 -5.56 -4.17 4.43
CA PRO A 47 -6.17 -5.48 4.20
C PRO A 47 -5.83 -6.45 5.34
N ILE A 48 -6.42 -6.19 6.51
CA ILE A 48 -6.29 -6.98 7.74
C ILE A 48 -7.65 -7.55 8.11
N MET A 49 -7.72 -8.85 8.32
CA MET A 49 -8.86 -9.51 8.93
C MET A 49 -8.46 -10.30 10.19
N VAL A 50 -9.41 -10.58 11.05
CA VAL A 50 -9.22 -11.51 12.16
C VAL A 50 -9.18 -12.94 11.62
N LEU A 51 -8.25 -13.75 12.12
CA LEU A 51 -8.13 -15.15 11.72
C LEU A 51 -9.44 -15.90 11.98
N ASN A 52 -9.94 -16.57 10.96
CA ASN A 52 -11.24 -17.27 10.93
C ASN A 52 -12.49 -16.37 11.07
N ASP A 53 -12.36 -15.05 10.95
CA ASP A 53 -13.50 -14.13 10.98
C ASP A 53 -13.41 -13.12 9.83
N GLY A 54 -14.25 -13.32 8.81
CA GLY A 54 -14.33 -12.48 7.63
C GLY A 54 -13.61 -13.05 6.42
N LYS A 55 -13.28 -12.17 5.46
CA LYS A 55 -12.62 -12.50 4.21
C LYS A 55 -11.74 -11.37 3.68
N ILE A 56 -10.72 -11.75 2.94
CA ILE A 56 -9.91 -10.89 2.07
C ILE A 56 -10.42 -11.10 0.65
N SER A 57 -10.93 -10.06 0.02
CA SER A 57 -11.32 -10.05 -1.39
C SER A 57 -10.16 -9.50 -2.23
N ILE A 58 -9.79 -10.20 -3.29
CA ILE A 58 -8.75 -9.84 -4.25
C ILE A 58 -9.40 -9.76 -5.61
N ASP A 59 -9.45 -8.56 -6.17
CA ASP A 59 -10.08 -8.24 -7.44
C ASP A 59 -9.05 -7.65 -8.40
N PHE A 60 -9.06 -8.05 -9.66
CA PHE A 60 -8.21 -7.48 -10.71
C PHE A 60 -8.76 -7.77 -12.10
N ASP A 61 -8.29 -7.01 -13.08
CA ASP A 61 -8.71 -7.13 -14.48
C ASP A 61 -7.53 -7.54 -15.36
N ASP A 62 -7.80 -8.39 -16.36
CA ASP A 62 -6.90 -8.74 -17.46
C ASP A 62 -7.40 -8.09 -18.75
N LEU A 63 -6.64 -7.14 -19.30
CA LEU A 63 -6.97 -6.39 -20.51
C LEU A 63 -6.75 -7.20 -21.81
N THR A 64 -6.22 -8.42 -21.75
CA THR A 64 -6.14 -9.29 -22.93
C THR A 64 -7.54 -9.71 -23.41
N HIS A 65 -8.54 -9.63 -22.53
CA HIS A 65 -9.92 -10.06 -22.77
C HIS A 65 -10.01 -11.48 -23.35
N THR A 66 -9.11 -12.35 -22.88
CA THR A 66 -9.10 -13.77 -23.20
C THR A 66 -9.26 -14.57 -21.94
N TYR A 67 -9.94 -15.71 -22.03
CA TYR A 67 -9.95 -16.62 -20.90
C TYR A 67 -8.54 -17.16 -20.66
N ARG A 68 -7.97 -16.86 -19.49
CA ARG A 68 -6.69 -17.40 -19.01
C ARG A 68 -6.98 -18.23 -17.77
N ARG A 69 -6.45 -19.43 -17.74
CA ARG A 69 -6.52 -20.25 -16.53
C ARG A 69 -5.48 -19.75 -15.54
N LEU A 70 -5.95 -18.95 -14.57
CA LEU A 70 -5.07 -18.40 -13.54
C LEU A 70 -5.09 -19.29 -12.28
N THR A 71 -3.89 -19.50 -11.72
CA THR A 71 -3.69 -20.22 -10.48
C THR A 71 -3.05 -19.30 -9.44
N TYR A 72 -3.22 -19.62 -8.15
CA TYR A 72 -2.57 -18.87 -7.10
C TYR A 72 -1.76 -19.74 -6.15
N ARG A 73 -0.76 -19.11 -5.53
CA ARG A 73 0.05 -19.65 -4.45
C ARG A 73 0.03 -18.68 -3.28
N LEU A 74 -0.18 -19.21 -2.07
CA LEU A 74 -0.12 -18.46 -0.83
C LEU A 74 1.23 -18.67 -0.14
N GLU A 75 1.81 -17.63 0.45
CA GLU A 75 3.06 -17.66 1.20
C GLU A 75 2.88 -16.91 2.52
N HIS A 76 3.23 -17.56 3.65
CA HIS A 76 3.26 -16.89 4.94
C HIS A 76 4.58 -16.16 5.11
N CYS A 77 4.52 -14.92 5.63
CA CYS A 77 5.67 -14.05 5.82
C CYS A 77 5.81 -13.60 7.27
N GLU A 78 7.06 -13.31 7.65
CA GLU A 78 7.45 -12.72 8.92
C GLU A 78 7.01 -11.25 9.01
N ALA A 79 7.22 -10.62 10.17
CA ALA A 79 6.89 -9.21 10.38
C ALA A 79 7.52 -8.28 9.31
N ASP A 80 8.73 -8.58 8.84
CA ASP A 80 9.46 -7.83 7.81
C ASP A 80 9.13 -8.27 6.37
N TRP A 81 8.04 -9.02 6.19
CA TRP A 81 7.55 -9.53 4.90
C TRP A 81 8.48 -10.53 4.18
N LYS A 82 9.53 -11.02 4.84
CA LYS A 82 10.30 -12.16 4.31
C LYS A 82 9.52 -13.45 4.47
N PRO A 83 9.67 -14.40 3.55
CA PRO A 83 9.04 -15.72 3.67
C PRO A 83 9.38 -16.39 5.00
N SER A 84 8.40 -16.99 5.65
CA SER A 84 8.62 -17.76 6.86
C SER A 84 9.27 -19.09 6.52
N VAL A 85 10.43 -19.33 7.12
CA VAL A 85 11.17 -20.57 6.93
C VAL A 85 10.88 -21.57 8.06
N GLY A 86 10.90 -22.87 7.73
CA GLY A 86 10.71 -23.94 8.72
C GLY A 86 9.26 -24.23 9.06
N LEU A 87 8.30 -23.75 8.27
CA LEU A 87 6.89 -24.12 8.31
C LEU A 87 6.60 -25.15 7.23
N PHE A 88 5.76 -26.16 7.56
CA PHE A 88 5.17 -27.03 6.56
C PHE A 88 3.90 -26.39 5.98
N GLU A 89 3.51 -26.78 4.78
CA GLU A 89 2.27 -26.29 4.15
C GLU A 89 1.05 -26.52 5.03
N SER A 90 0.97 -27.71 5.67
CA SER A 90 -0.09 -28.06 6.62
C SER A 90 -0.10 -27.23 7.91
N ASP A 91 0.99 -26.53 8.24
CA ASP A 91 1.01 -25.57 9.34
C ASP A 91 0.36 -24.24 8.91
N ILE A 92 0.52 -23.86 7.62
CA ILE A 92 0.10 -22.56 7.08
C ILE A 92 -1.37 -22.57 6.68
N VAL A 93 -1.82 -23.60 5.98
CA VAL A 93 -3.19 -23.67 5.46
C VAL A 93 -3.87 -25.02 5.75
N ASP A 94 -5.18 -25.01 5.77
CA ASP A 94 -6.02 -26.16 5.55
C ASP A 94 -6.45 -26.15 4.09
N GLY A 95 -6.11 -27.23 3.35
CA GLY A 95 -6.22 -27.31 1.89
C GLY A 95 -4.87 -27.23 1.19
N PHE A 96 -4.79 -26.52 0.06
CA PHE A 96 -3.59 -26.45 -0.77
C PHE A 96 -2.99 -25.03 -0.75
N ILE A 97 -1.65 -24.96 -0.63
CA ILE A 97 -0.92 -23.69 -0.65
C ILE A 97 -0.69 -23.16 -2.07
N ALA A 98 -0.70 -24.05 -3.07
CA ALA A 98 -0.42 -23.72 -4.47
C ALA A 98 -1.26 -24.56 -5.44
N GLY A 99 -1.35 -24.10 -6.72
CA GLY A 99 -2.06 -24.82 -7.77
C GLY A 99 -3.59 -24.67 -7.71
N ASN A 100 -4.08 -23.79 -6.85
CA ASN A 100 -5.52 -23.48 -6.76
C ASN A 100 -5.92 -22.56 -7.91
N THR A 101 -6.95 -22.93 -8.66
CA THR A 101 -7.50 -22.07 -9.73
C THR A 101 -8.37 -20.96 -9.18
N ILE A 102 -8.36 -19.81 -9.86
CA ILE A 102 -9.32 -18.71 -9.67
C ILE A 102 -10.51 -19.00 -10.57
N ASP A 103 -11.68 -19.22 -9.97
CA ASP A 103 -12.85 -19.72 -10.71
C ASP A 103 -13.95 -18.66 -10.91
N ASP A 104 -13.94 -17.55 -10.13
CA ASP A 104 -14.88 -16.43 -10.35
C ASP A 104 -14.31 -15.48 -11.39
N ILE A 105 -14.76 -15.68 -12.64
CA ILE A 105 -14.25 -15.02 -13.84
C ILE A 105 -15.44 -14.45 -14.59
N LYS A 106 -15.39 -13.18 -14.95
CA LYS A 106 -16.45 -12.48 -15.68
C LYS A 106 -15.86 -11.58 -16.77
N GLU A 107 -16.41 -11.62 -17.95
CA GLU A 107 -16.06 -10.69 -19.02
C GLU A 107 -16.71 -9.33 -18.80
N SER A 108 -16.02 -8.28 -19.21
CA SER A 108 -16.57 -6.92 -19.20
C SER A 108 -17.74 -6.79 -20.18
N THR A 109 -18.71 -5.98 -19.81
CA THR A 109 -19.92 -5.73 -20.61
C THR A 109 -20.17 -4.23 -20.72
N LEU A 110 -20.57 -3.78 -21.93
CA LEU A 110 -20.89 -2.37 -22.21
C LEU A 110 -19.70 -1.41 -21.99
N THR A 111 -18.47 -1.90 -22.07
CA THR A 111 -17.24 -1.12 -21.95
C THR A 111 -16.57 -0.96 -23.31
N ASN A 112 -15.86 0.16 -23.52
CA ASN A 112 -15.02 0.37 -24.69
C ASN A 112 -13.71 -0.41 -24.57
N THR A 113 -13.09 -0.36 -23.39
CA THR A 113 -11.94 -1.20 -23.06
C THR A 113 -12.45 -2.55 -22.59
N LEU A 114 -12.17 -3.58 -23.38
CA LEU A 114 -12.57 -4.95 -23.02
C LEU A 114 -11.55 -5.54 -22.03
N TYR A 115 -12.05 -6.26 -21.04
CA TYR A 115 -11.22 -6.96 -20.04
C TYR A 115 -11.96 -8.18 -19.49
N THR A 116 -11.21 -9.08 -18.89
CA THR A 116 -11.71 -10.18 -18.06
C THR A 116 -11.46 -9.84 -16.60
N HIS A 117 -12.51 -9.82 -15.80
CA HIS A 117 -12.44 -9.59 -14.35
C HIS A 117 -12.27 -10.91 -13.61
N TYR A 118 -11.32 -10.95 -12.68
CA TYR A 118 -11.05 -12.08 -11.78
C TYR A 118 -11.31 -11.66 -10.34
N HIS A 119 -12.02 -12.51 -9.61
CA HIS A 119 -12.31 -12.34 -8.19
C HIS A 119 -11.88 -13.57 -7.39
N LEU A 120 -11.26 -13.34 -6.24
CA LEU A 120 -10.81 -14.38 -5.32
C LEU A 120 -11.03 -13.94 -3.87
N ASP A 121 -11.77 -14.73 -3.10
CA ASP A 121 -11.86 -14.58 -1.65
C ASP A 121 -10.90 -15.55 -0.92
N ILE A 122 -10.26 -15.09 0.14
CA ILE A 122 -9.48 -15.88 1.10
C ILE A 122 -10.07 -15.62 2.50
N PRO A 123 -10.44 -16.67 3.29
CA PRO A 123 -10.40 -18.10 2.97
C PRO A 123 -11.45 -18.51 1.94
N ASN A 124 -11.19 -19.65 1.29
CA ASN A 124 -12.16 -20.35 0.45
C ASN A 124 -12.07 -21.86 0.68
N ASP A 125 -12.84 -22.66 -0.05
CA ASP A 125 -12.91 -24.12 0.12
C ASP A 125 -11.59 -24.84 -0.22
N LYS A 126 -10.72 -24.22 -1.03
CA LYS A 126 -9.44 -24.79 -1.46
C LYS A 126 -8.28 -24.36 -0.55
N CYS A 127 -8.38 -23.22 0.14
CA CYS A 127 -7.28 -22.62 0.90
C CYS A 127 -7.81 -21.82 2.10
N ARG A 128 -7.55 -22.32 3.31
CA ARG A 128 -7.91 -21.67 4.59
C ARG A 128 -6.66 -21.44 5.43
N PRO A 129 -6.18 -20.20 5.55
CA PRO A 129 -5.04 -19.89 6.41
C PRO A 129 -5.30 -20.25 7.89
N LYS A 130 -4.28 -20.79 8.56
CA LYS A 130 -4.34 -21.27 9.95
C LYS A 130 -3.51 -20.43 10.91
N LEU A 131 -2.61 -19.62 10.40
CA LEU A 131 -1.71 -18.79 11.20
C LEU A 131 -2.06 -17.30 11.04
N SER A 132 -1.92 -16.56 12.12
CA SER A 132 -1.87 -15.10 12.05
C SER A 132 -0.50 -14.64 11.55
N GLY A 133 -0.44 -13.48 10.90
CA GLY A 133 0.79 -12.93 10.33
C GLY A 133 0.56 -12.29 8.98
N ASN A 134 1.63 -12.11 8.22
CA ASN A 134 1.60 -11.51 6.90
C ASN A 134 1.51 -12.60 5.83
N TYR A 135 0.81 -12.29 4.75
CA TYR A 135 0.63 -13.21 3.62
C TYR A 135 0.89 -12.50 2.30
N ARG A 136 1.57 -13.20 1.40
CA ARG A 136 1.65 -12.89 -0.03
C ARG A 136 0.89 -13.94 -0.81
N LEU A 137 0.03 -13.48 -1.71
CA LEU A 137 -0.65 -14.32 -2.67
C LEU A 137 -0.11 -13.96 -4.05
N TYR A 138 0.43 -14.95 -4.73
CA TYR A 138 0.97 -14.82 -6.07
C TYR A 138 0.01 -15.44 -7.06
N VAL A 139 -0.27 -14.75 -8.15
CA VAL A 139 -1.10 -15.24 -9.25
C VAL A 139 -0.22 -15.55 -10.45
N TYR A 140 -0.42 -16.71 -11.04
CA TYR A 140 0.32 -17.23 -12.19
C TYR A 140 -0.63 -17.59 -13.32
N ASP A 141 -0.14 -17.50 -14.55
CA ASP A 141 -0.78 -18.10 -15.72
C ASP A 141 -0.40 -19.59 -15.80
N ASP A 142 -1.38 -20.47 -15.72
CA ASP A 142 -1.16 -21.92 -15.75
C ASP A 142 -0.72 -22.41 -17.14
N ASP A 143 -1.07 -21.67 -18.19
CA ASP A 143 -0.72 -21.99 -19.57
C ASP A 143 0.69 -21.48 -19.96
N ASP A 144 1.27 -20.53 -19.21
CA ASP A 144 2.63 -20.03 -19.43
C ASP A 144 3.67 -20.80 -18.59
N ASN A 145 4.02 -22.02 -19.04
CA ASN A 145 5.06 -22.83 -18.43
C ASN A 145 6.49 -22.24 -18.53
N SER A 146 6.66 -21.08 -19.18
CA SER A 146 7.96 -20.44 -19.41
C SER A 146 8.35 -19.45 -18.33
N SER A 147 7.42 -18.99 -17.49
CA SER A 147 7.62 -17.91 -16.53
C SER A 147 7.36 -18.36 -15.09
N ASP A 148 8.42 -18.44 -14.28
CA ASP A 148 8.30 -18.53 -12.82
C ASP A 148 7.88 -17.21 -12.17
N ARG A 149 7.66 -16.16 -12.98
CA ARG A 149 7.29 -14.82 -12.49
C ARG A 149 5.77 -14.70 -12.34
N PRO A 150 5.26 -14.33 -11.15
CA PRO A 150 3.83 -14.11 -10.99
C PRO A 150 3.35 -12.90 -11.79
N LEU A 151 2.12 -12.96 -12.31
CA LEU A 151 1.44 -11.84 -12.97
C LEU A 151 1.23 -10.68 -11.98
N LEU A 152 0.85 -11.02 -10.75
CA LEU A 152 0.69 -10.08 -9.65
C LEU A 152 1.01 -10.71 -8.31
N THR A 153 1.27 -9.85 -7.31
CA THR A 153 1.40 -10.21 -5.90
C THR A 153 0.43 -9.36 -5.09
N ALA A 154 -0.48 -10.02 -4.37
CA ALA A 154 -1.38 -9.41 -3.40
C ALA A 154 -0.86 -9.64 -1.99
N CYS A 155 -0.84 -8.59 -1.15
CA CYS A 155 -0.38 -8.67 0.24
C CYS A 155 -1.55 -8.41 1.18
N PHE A 156 -1.69 -9.21 2.23
CA PHE A 156 -2.70 -9.01 3.28
C PHE A 156 -2.21 -9.56 4.61
N MET A 157 -2.96 -9.34 5.68
CA MET A 157 -2.58 -9.73 7.02
C MET A 157 -3.74 -10.39 7.76
N LEU A 158 -3.40 -11.35 8.62
CA LEU A 158 -4.33 -12.02 9.53
C LEU A 158 -3.90 -11.77 10.97
N THR A 159 -4.76 -11.19 11.79
CA THR A 159 -4.51 -10.97 13.22
C THR A 159 -5.15 -12.06 14.08
N GLU A 160 -4.57 -12.31 15.26
CA GLU A 160 -5.19 -13.19 16.26
C GLU A 160 -6.55 -12.63 16.68
N PRO A 161 -7.50 -13.52 17.09
CA PRO A 161 -8.77 -13.10 17.70
C PRO A 161 -8.58 -12.27 18.97
N ALA A 162 -9.56 -11.45 19.33
CA ALA A 162 -9.47 -10.50 20.44
C ALA A 162 -9.05 -11.14 21.78
N GLU A 163 -9.53 -12.36 22.08
CA GLU A 163 -9.20 -13.11 23.30
C GLU A 163 -7.74 -13.61 23.33
N SER A 164 -7.12 -13.68 22.17
CA SER A 164 -5.72 -14.08 21.97
C SER A 164 -4.86 -12.94 21.45
N SER A 165 -5.29 -11.69 21.62
CA SER A 165 -4.58 -10.50 21.15
C SER A 165 -3.91 -9.74 22.29
N MET A 166 -2.84 -9.02 21.97
CA MET A 166 -2.28 -7.96 22.82
C MET A 166 -3.12 -6.70 22.70
N GLY A 167 -3.30 -5.99 23.82
CA GLY A 167 -3.93 -4.68 23.81
C GLY A 167 -2.99 -3.65 23.17
N VAL A 168 -3.43 -2.97 22.09
CA VAL A 168 -2.67 -1.90 21.43
C VAL A 168 -3.48 -0.61 21.51
N ARG A 169 -2.88 0.45 22.07
CA ARG A 169 -3.44 1.80 22.06
C ARG A 169 -2.49 2.74 21.34
N LEU A 170 -3.03 3.50 20.42
CA LEU A 170 -2.32 4.51 19.66
C LEU A 170 -2.96 5.87 19.95
N ASN A 171 -2.15 6.89 20.18
CA ASN A 171 -2.58 8.27 20.38
C ASN A 171 -1.69 9.18 19.52
N ILE A 172 -2.27 10.26 18.99
CA ILE A 172 -1.55 11.20 18.14
C ILE A 172 -1.54 12.57 18.79
N THR A 173 -0.37 13.16 18.88
CA THR A 173 -0.15 14.53 19.38
C THR A 173 0.47 15.41 18.31
N THR A 174 0.09 16.69 18.34
CA THR A 174 0.71 17.74 17.52
C THR A 174 1.81 18.49 18.28
N GLN A 175 2.01 18.17 19.54
CA GLN A 175 3.14 18.65 20.34
C GLN A 175 4.25 17.61 20.23
N THR A 176 5.13 17.81 19.28
CA THR A 176 6.23 16.86 19.01
C THR A 176 7.44 17.14 19.91
N ASP A 177 8.26 16.12 20.14
CA ASP A 177 9.50 16.21 20.94
C ASP A 177 10.69 16.80 20.16
N GLN A 178 10.49 17.21 18.96
CA GLN A 178 11.37 18.13 18.25
C GLN A 178 10.83 19.55 18.42
N SER A 179 11.67 20.55 18.23
CA SER A 179 11.32 21.96 18.37
C SER A 179 9.89 22.29 17.87
N ILE A 180 9.29 23.32 18.45
CA ILE A 180 7.95 23.81 18.07
C ILE A 180 7.88 24.00 16.56
N ASN A 181 7.46 22.97 15.85
CA ASN A 181 7.12 23.10 14.45
C ASN A 181 5.62 22.80 14.28
N ARG A 182 5.03 23.45 13.30
CA ARG A 182 3.62 23.30 12.98
C ARG A 182 3.39 22.35 11.78
N GLU A 183 4.32 21.45 11.55
CA GLU A 183 4.38 20.65 10.32
C GLU A 183 4.33 19.14 10.58
N GLN A 184 4.42 18.72 11.86
CA GLN A 184 4.56 17.31 12.22
C GLN A 184 3.50 16.86 13.21
N GLN A 185 3.26 15.56 13.20
CA GLN A 185 2.44 14.83 14.16
C GLN A 185 3.30 13.71 14.76
N GLN A 186 3.05 13.35 16.02
CA GLN A 186 3.80 12.31 16.72
C GLN A 186 2.86 11.25 17.26
N ALA A 187 3.17 9.99 16.99
CA ALA A 187 2.46 8.87 17.55
C ALA A 187 3.01 8.47 18.92
N GLU A 188 2.12 8.15 19.85
CA GLU A 188 2.40 7.51 21.11
C GLU A 188 1.72 6.15 21.14
N MET A 189 2.43 5.10 21.56
CA MET A 189 1.91 3.74 21.56
C MET A 189 2.04 3.10 22.94
N LEU A 190 1.02 2.34 23.32
CA LEU A 190 1.02 1.49 24.51
C LEU A 190 0.61 0.07 24.09
N ILE A 191 1.43 -0.90 24.47
CA ILE A 191 1.12 -2.33 24.33
C ILE A 191 0.91 -2.93 25.70
N ASP A 192 -0.20 -3.65 25.88
CA ASP A 192 -0.47 -4.53 26.99
C ASP A 192 -0.37 -5.99 26.49
N TYR A 193 0.45 -6.79 27.16
CA TYR A 193 0.71 -8.16 26.74
C TYR A 193 -0.51 -9.09 26.89
N GLY A 194 -1.53 -8.69 27.67
CA GLY A 194 -2.69 -9.52 27.93
C GLY A 194 -2.31 -10.85 28.60
N SER A 195 -2.64 -11.96 27.96
CA SER A 195 -2.32 -13.31 28.43
C SER A 195 -0.94 -13.82 28.00
N TYR A 196 -0.17 -13.05 27.20
CA TYR A 196 1.14 -13.48 26.70
C TYR A 196 2.22 -13.36 27.76
N THR A 197 3.05 -14.40 27.87
CA THR A 197 4.27 -14.35 28.68
C THR A 197 5.41 -13.85 27.81
N VAL A 198 5.87 -12.63 28.07
CA VAL A 198 6.96 -11.96 27.36
C VAL A 198 8.17 -11.88 28.29
N SER A 199 9.17 -12.71 28.05
CA SER A 199 10.42 -12.76 28.85
C SER A 199 11.51 -11.83 28.34
N ASN A 200 11.55 -11.63 27.02
CA ASN A 200 12.51 -10.74 26.37
C ASN A 200 11.81 -9.90 25.29
N PRO A 201 11.22 -8.75 25.65
CA PRO A 201 10.47 -7.93 24.71
C PRO A 201 11.25 -7.52 23.46
N GLN A 202 12.54 -7.25 23.59
CA GLN A 202 13.37 -6.78 22.46
C GLN A 202 13.55 -7.84 21.36
N GLN A 203 13.45 -9.12 21.70
CA GLN A 203 13.58 -10.22 20.76
C GLN A 203 12.22 -10.77 20.31
N GLN A 204 11.24 -10.71 21.20
CA GLN A 204 9.93 -11.37 21.01
C GLN A 204 8.88 -10.44 20.41
N ILE A 205 8.99 -9.11 20.62
CA ILE A 205 8.03 -8.14 20.12
C ILE A 205 8.64 -7.37 18.95
N LYS A 206 7.91 -7.31 17.83
CA LYS A 206 8.23 -6.44 16.70
C LYS A 206 7.04 -5.52 16.44
N THR A 207 7.33 -4.29 16.06
CA THR A 207 6.31 -3.27 15.86
C THR A 207 6.49 -2.55 14.54
N VAL A 208 5.37 -2.17 13.93
CA VAL A 208 5.35 -1.29 12.76
C VAL A 208 4.31 -0.20 13.03
N VAL A 209 4.68 1.06 12.82
CA VAL A 209 3.75 2.18 12.86
C VAL A 209 3.74 2.85 11.49
N LEU A 210 2.53 3.05 10.96
CA LEU A 210 2.27 3.65 9.65
C LEU A 210 1.46 4.94 9.80
N GLN A 211 1.60 5.83 8.84
CA GLN A 211 0.70 6.95 8.58
C GLN A 211 0.02 6.69 7.22
N ASN A 212 -1.31 6.82 7.16
CA ASN A 212 -2.11 6.68 5.94
C ASN A 212 -1.81 5.37 5.15
N ARG A 213 -1.58 4.26 5.88
CA ARG A 213 -1.24 2.95 5.29
C ARG A 213 0.06 2.93 4.46
N ASN A 214 0.84 4.02 4.49
CA ASN A 214 2.04 4.19 3.68
C ASN A 214 3.22 3.37 4.22
N TRP A 215 3.59 2.32 3.50
CA TRP A 215 4.72 1.46 3.86
C TRP A 215 6.08 2.05 3.49
N LEU A 216 6.13 3.08 2.64
CA LEU A 216 7.38 3.76 2.28
C LEU A 216 7.96 4.56 3.44
N ASP A 217 7.12 5.03 4.38
CA ASP A 217 7.51 5.75 5.59
C ASP A 217 7.20 4.97 6.87
N ALA A 218 7.16 3.64 6.80
CA ALA A 218 6.91 2.77 7.95
C ALA A 218 7.99 2.90 9.03
N ARG A 219 7.56 3.01 10.29
CA ARG A 219 8.46 3.05 11.45
C ARG A 219 8.58 1.66 12.05
N TRP A 220 9.76 1.06 11.88
CA TRP A 220 10.02 -0.33 12.24
C TRP A 220 10.76 -0.45 13.56
N ASN A 221 10.23 -1.26 14.50
CA ASN A 221 10.93 -1.73 15.70
C ASN A 221 11.60 -0.61 16.52
N SER A 222 10.99 0.58 16.59
CA SER A 222 11.49 1.65 17.45
C SER A 222 11.57 1.21 18.90
N LYS A 223 12.60 1.60 19.62
CA LYS A 223 12.80 1.20 21.01
C LYS A 223 11.76 1.84 21.91
N PRO A 224 11.08 1.08 22.80
CA PRO A 224 10.18 1.66 23.77
C PRO A 224 10.95 2.50 24.81
N GLN A 225 10.39 3.62 25.22
CA GLN A 225 10.92 4.42 26.33
C GLN A 225 10.72 3.74 27.67
N TYR A 226 9.64 2.98 27.82
CA TYR A 226 9.33 2.30 29.09
C TYR A 226 9.02 0.82 28.84
N VAL A 227 9.69 -0.02 29.60
CA VAL A 227 9.40 -1.45 29.71
C VAL A 227 8.69 -1.66 31.06
N MET A 228 7.47 -2.11 31.00
CA MET A 228 6.61 -2.36 32.17
C MET A 228 6.48 -3.87 32.42
N PRO A 229 6.08 -4.31 33.61
CA PRO A 229 5.90 -5.73 33.89
C PRO A 229 4.97 -6.46 32.92
N ASN A 230 3.94 -5.78 32.42
CA ASN A 230 2.94 -6.37 31.48
C ASN A 230 2.79 -5.57 30.18
N GLY A 231 3.83 -4.87 29.73
CA GLY A 231 3.67 -4.10 28.50
C GLY A 231 4.85 -3.22 28.13
N LEU A 232 4.69 -2.48 27.04
CA LEU A 232 5.67 -1.53 26.51
C LEU A 232 5.00 -0.19 26.23
N ARG A 233 5.73 0.91 26.42
CA ARG A 233 5.23 2.24 26.10
C ARG A 233 6.24 3.05 25.32
N TRP A 234 5.74 3.65 24.24
CA TRP A 234 6.40 4.68 23.45
C TRP A 234 5.69 6.00 23.72
N SER A 235 6.31 6.88 24.48
CA SER A 235 5.94 8.27 24.63
C SER A 235 7.21 9.09 24.51
N HIS A 236 7.12 10.24 23.86
CA HIS A 236 8.29 11.06 23.55
C HIS A 236 9.32 10.33 22.63
N ASN A 237 8.83 9.48 21.72
CA ASN A 237 9.69 8.76 20.79
C ASN A 237 9.85 9.55 19.49
N GLN A 238 11.08 10.04 19.23
CA GLN A 238 11.35 10.82 18.03
C GLN A 238 11.25 10.01 16.73
N ASP A 239 11.42 8.67 16.78
CA ASP A 239 11.21 7.81 15.59
C ASP A 239 9.75 7.80 15.14
N TYR A 240 8.82 8.13 16.04
CA TYR A 240 7.39 8.18 15.74
C TYR A 240 6.88 9.59 15.37
N ILE A 241 7.80 10.48 15.00
CA ILE A 241 7.46 11.78 14.41
C ILE A 241 7.30 11.60 12.90
N PHE A 242 6.15 12.03 12.39
CA PHE A 242 5.79 12.01 10.97
C PHE A 242 5.59 13.44 10.48
N TRP A 243 5.97 13.71 9.24
CA TRP A 243 5.47 14.88 8.54
C TRP A 243 3.96 14.72 8.36
N ALA A 244 3.20 15.72 8.78
CA ALA A 244 1.76 15.64 8.68
C ALA A 244 1.26 15.69 7.23
N GLY A 245 2.05 16.27 6.30
CA GLY A 245 1.65 16.46 4.92
C GLY A 245 0.51 17.46 4.77
N ASN A 246 -0.27 17.29 3.73
CA ASN A 246 -1.51 18.03 3.47
C ASN A 246 -2.60 17.04 3.06
N GLU A 247 -3.87 17.49 2.99
CA GLU A 247 -4.99 16.65 2.54
C GLU A 247 -4.75 16.11 1.12
N TYR A 248 -5.17 14.87 0.87
CA TYR A 248 -5.08 14.29 -0.46
C TYR A 248 -6.03 14.98 -1.43
N ARG A 249 -5.61 15.14 -2.66
CA ARG A 249 -6.51 15.51 -3.75
C ARG A 249 -7.42 14.35 -4.08
N LYS A 250 -8.65 14.65 -4.48
CA LYS A 250 -9.65 13.65 -4.83
C LYS A 250 -10.34 13.99 -6.14
N PHE A 251 -10.75 12.95 -6.84
CA PHE A 251 -11.58 13.05 -8.03
C PHE A 251 -12.41 11.78 -8.23
N GLU A 252 -13.44 11.89 -9.03
CA GLU A 252 -14.26 10.76 -9.48
C GLU A 252 -14.35 10.75 -11.00
N ILE A 253 -14.16 9.58 -11.59
CA ILE A 253 -14.54 9.27 -12.95
C ILE A 253 -15.64 8.21 -12.88
N LEU A 254 -16.90 8.61 -13.01
CA LEU A 254 -18.03 7.70 -12.80
C LEU A 254 -18.75 7.32 -14.12
N SER A 255 -18.46 8.04 -15.18
CA SER A 255 -19.09 7.86 -16.50
C SER A 255 -18.12 8.29 -17.60
N THR A 256 -18.23 7.65 -18.75
CA THR A 256 -17.51 8.04 -19.98
C THR A 256 -18.14 9.25 -20.68
N ASN A 257 -19.33 9.69 -20.24
CA ASN A 257 -20.11 10.72 -20.91
C ASN A 257 -20.28 12.01 -20.08
N VAL A 258 -20.16 11.92 -18.75
CA VAL A 258 -20.47 13.01 -17.84
C VAL A 258 -19.28 13.21 -16.90
N ALA A 259 -18.75 14.45 -16.86
CA ALA A 259 -17.72 14.84 -15.90
C ALA A 259 -18.29 14.79 -14.47
N SER A 260 -17.52 14.21 -13.56
CA SER A 260 -17.83 14.09 -12.14
C SER A 260 -16.91 14.98 -11.31
N MET A 261 -16.91 14.81 -9.98
CA MET A 261 -16.08 15.60 -9.06
C MET A 261 -14.60 15.60 -9.48
N GLY A 262 -14.00 16.80 -9.57
CA GLY A 262 -12.58 16.96 -9.90
C GLY A 262 -12.23 16.83 -11.39
N VAL A 263 -13.19 16.49 -12.25
CA VAL A 263 -13.03 16.36 -13.70
C VAL A 263 -13.53 17.62 -14.41
N ASP A 264 -12.67 18.25 -15.18
CA ASP A 264 -12.99 19.43 -16.01
C ASP A 264 -13.81 19.03 -17.24
N LYS A 265 -13.32 18.02 -17.98
CA LYS A 265 -13.99 17.55 -19.20
C LYS A 265 -13.69 16.10 -19.52
N ILE A 266 -14.55 15.49 -20.30
CA ILE A 266 -14.36 14.17 -20.90
C ILE A 266 -14.15 14.36 -22.41
N GLY A 267 -13.27 13.56 -22.98
CA GLY A 267 -12.95 13.55 -24.40
C GLY A 267 -12.97 12.15 -24.98
N TRP A 268 -13.03 12.06 -26.31
CA TRP A 268 -12.91 10.84 -27.09
C TRP A 268 -11.95 11.08 -28.27
N ASP A 269 -10.90 10.26 -28.41
CA ASP A 269 -9.91 10.40 -29.47
C ASP A 269 -10.14 9.50 -30.70
N GLY A 270 -11.25 8.76 -30.71
CA GLY A 270 -11.57 7.74 -31.72
C GLY A 270 -11.24 6.32 -31.28
N LYS A 271 -10.52 6.16 -30.15
CA LYS A 271 -10.11 4.88 -29.59
C LYS A 271 -10.34 4.78 -28.08
N ASN A 272 -9.98 5.83 -27.33
CA ASN A 272 -10.03 5.84 -25.88
C ASN A 272 -10.86 7.03 -25.36
N PHE A 273 -11.48 6.82 -24.22
CA PHE A 273 -12.04 7.91 -23.43
C PHE A 273 -10.94 8.60 -22.62
N HIS A 274 -11.03 9.91 -22.50
CA HIS A 274 -10.11 10.76 -21.74
C HIS A 274 -10.85 11.51 -20.65
N ALA A 275 -10.33 11.46 -19.43
CA ALA A 275 -10.77 12.31 -18.33
C ALA A 275 -9.69 13.36 -18.05
N TYR A 276 -10.01 14.62 -18.23
CA TYR A 276 -9.12 15.74 -17.92
C TYR A 276 -9.49 16.28 -16.54
N LEU A 277 -8.60 16.12 -15.56
CA LEU A 277 -8.80 16.70 -14.25
C LEU A 277 -8.60 18.21 -14.28
N TYR A 278 -9.25 18.94 -13.35
CA TYR A 278 -8.93 20.35 -13.18
C TYR A 278 -7.44 20.52 -12.89
N PRO A 279 -6.73 21.43 -13.60
CA PRO A 279 -5.36 21.79 -13.28
C PRO A 279 -5.25 22.24 -11.83
N THR A 280 -4.26 21.70 -11.10
CA THR A 280 -4.02 22.05 -9.70
C THR A 280 -2.72 22.82 -9.53
N THR A 281 -2.55 23.45 -8.38
CA THR A 281 -1.32 24.10 -7.92
C THR A 281 -0.86 23.46 -6.62
N PRO A 282 0.40 23.65 -6.19
CA PRO A 282 0.85 23.25 -4.87
C PRO A 282 -0.02 23.82 -3.75
N PHE A 283 -0.35 23.02 -2.76
CA PHE A 283 -1.08 23.47 -1.57
C PHE A 283 -0.11 24.14 -0.59
N LEU A 284 -0.03 25.47 -0.64
CA LEU A 284 0.88 26.23 0.23
C LEU A 284 0.32 26.47 1.63
N ASN A 285 -1.00 26.43 1.77
CA ASN A 285 -1.72 26.61 3.02
C ASN A 285 -2.60 25.39 3.32
N TYR A 286 -2.89 25.19 4.59
CA TYR A 286 -3.85 24.20 5.00
C TYR A 286 -5.27 24.66 4.72
N LEU A 287 -6.00 23.82 4.03
CA LEU A 287 -7.44 23.90 3.87
C LEU A 287 -8.00 22.50 4.08
N TYR A 288 -8.85 22.35 5.10
CA TYR A 288 -9.52 21.08 5.36
C TYR A 288 -10.38 20.67 4.17
N ASP A 289 -10.18 19.47 3.70
CA ASP A 289 -11.01 18.80 2.70
C ASP A 289 -11.05 17.30 3.02
N GLU A 290 -12.21 16.77 3.43
CA GLU A 290 -12.36 15.36 3.78
C GLU A 290 -11.93 14.48 2.62
N ASP A 291 -10.99 13.57 2.86
CA ASP A 291 -10.47 12.64 1.88
C ASP A 291 -10.46 11.19 2.41
N ALA A 292 -9.86 10.27 1.68
CA ALA A 292 -9.74 8.86 2.05
C ALA A 292 -8.27 8.43 2.29
N ASP A 293 -7.39 9.38 2.66
CA ASP A 293 -5.98 9.13 2.97
C ASP A 293 -5.22 8.36 1.86
N GLY A 294 -5.51 8.63 0.59
CA GLY A 294 -4.88 7.99 -0.56
C GLY A 294 -5.62 6.78 -1.13
N ALA A 295 -6.69 6.31 -0.49
CA ALA A 295 -7.46 5.15 -0.94
C ALA A 295 -8.21 5.41 -2.26
N PHE A 296 -8.60 4.32 -2.92
CA PHE A 296 -9.44 4.34 -4.12
C PHE A 296 -10.53 3.29 -4.06
N LEU A 297 -11.62 3.54 -4.79
CA LEU A 297 -12.77 2.65 -4.88
C LEU A 297 -13.26 2.57 -6.33
N ILE A 298 -13.28 1.38 -6.90
CA ILE A 298 -13.89 1.15 -8.21
C ILE A 298 -15.41 1.28 -8.08
N ARG A 299 -15.99 2.16 -8.86
CA ARG A 299 -17.45 2.39 -8.93
C ARG A 299 -17.80 3.12 -10.22
N ASN A 300 -19.06 3.04 -10.62
CA ASN A 300 -19.61 3.83 -11.72
C ASN A 300 -20.91 4.55 -11.29
N SER A 301 -21.47 5.37 -12.16
CA SER A 301 -22.66 6.17 -11.87
C SER A 301 -23.88 5.33 -11.49
N ASP A 302 -24.00 4.15 -12.03
CA ASP A 302 -25.17 3.29 -11.87
C ASP A 302 -25.05 2.37 -10.66
N ASN A 303 -23.81 2.15 -10.16
CA ASN A 303 -23.47 1.23 -9.08
C ASN A 303 -24.00 -0.22 -9.30
N VAL A 304 -24.08 -0.64 -10.56
CA VAL A 304 -24.57 -1.97 -10.96
C VAL A 304 -23.43 -2.72 -11.63
N GLU A 305 -23.18 -3.96 -11.20
CA GLU A 305 -22.12 -4.84 -11.77
C GLU A 305 -20.79 -4.10 -11.98
N ILE A 306 -20.41 -3.28 -10.98
CA ILE A 306 -19.30 -2.30 -11.06
C ILE A 306 -17.98 -2.90 -11.56
N ASN A 307 -17.74 -4.17 -11.23
CA ASN A 307 -16.53 -4.88 -11.60
C ASN A 307 -16.43 -5.16 -13.11
N THR A 308 -17.57 -5.29 -13.80
CA THR A 308 -17.62 -5.68 -15.21
C THR A 308 -18.19 -4.61 -16.14
N THR A 309 -18.82 -3.55 -15.59
CA THR A 309 -19.40 -2.45 -16.39
C THR A 309 -18.63 -1.12 -16.25
N SER A 310 -17.60 -1.08 -15.43
CA SER A 310 -16.75 0.11 -15.27
C SER A 310 -15.66 0.12 -16.34
N ASP A 311 -15.69 1.13 -17.22
CA ASP A 311 -14.72 1.28 -18.30
C ASP A 311 -13.39 1.86 -17.83
N TYR A 312 -12.38 1.86 -18.68
CA TYR A 312 -11.10 2.51 -18.47
C TYR A 312 -11.01 3.84 -19.21
N MET A 313 -10.43 4.85 -18.58
CA MET A 313 -10.21 6.15 -19.18
C MET A 313 -8.74 6.57 -19.02
N LEU A 314 -8.19 7.24 -20.03
CA LEU A 314 -6.90 7.92 -19.93
C LEU A 314 -7.09 9.19 -19.09
N THR A 315 -6.65 9.15 -17.85
CA THR A 315 -6.83 10.25 -16.88
C THR A 315 -5.62 11.18 -16.93
N HIS A 316 -5.88 12.46 -17.25
CA HIS A 316 -4.87 13.50 -17.39
C HIS A 316 -4.73 14.31 -16.11
N PHE A 317 -3.53 14.30 -15.54
CA PHE A 317 -3.15 15.06 -14.36
C PHE A 317 -2.29 16.25 -14.75
N GLN A 318 -2.52 17.41 -14.13
CA GLN A 318 -1.75 18.62 -14.37
C GLN A 318 -1.44 19.34 -13.07
N LEU A 319 -0.15 19.65 -12.83
CA LEU A 319 0.33 20.45 -11.70
C LEU A 319 1.01 21.70 -12.24
N ASN A 320 0.39 22.86 -12.07
CA ASN A 320 0.90 24.15 -12.52
C ASN A 320 1.97 24.68 -11.58
N VAL A 321 3.19 24.87 -12.10
CA VAL A 321 4.32 25.49 -11.40
C VAL A 321 5.14 26.29 -12.39
N PRO A 322 5.64 27.46 -12.01
CA PRO A 322 6.31 28.38 -12.95
C PRO A 322 7.68 27.88 -13.43
N SER A 323 8.29 26.95 -12.69
CA SER A 323 9.60 26.37 -13.02
C SER A 323 9.69 24.93 -12.51
N PRO A 324 10.49 24.06 -13.15
CA PRO A 324 10.64 22.67 -12.72
C PRO A 324 11.30 22.60 -11.33
N TYR A 325 10.90 21.61 -10.55
CA TYR A 325 11.55 21.26 -9.29
C TYR A 325 12.91 20.58 -9.54
N PRO A 326 13.86 20.67 -8.60
CA PRO A 326 15.14 19.96 -8.68
C PRO A 326 15.04 18.47 -8.32
N TYR A 327 13.86 17.90 -8.35
CA TYR A 327 13.55 16.51 -8.01
C TYR A 327 12.45 15.99 -8.94
N ARG A 328 12.36 14.65 -9.02
CA ARG A 328 11.31 13.99 -9.82
C ARG A 328 9.99 14.05 -9.05
N ILE A 329 8.89 14.23 -9.77
CA ILE A 329 7.54 14.27 -9.22
C ILE A 329 6.77 13.05 -9.67
N PHE A 330 6.15 12.36 -8.73
CA PHE A 330 5.30 11.20 -8.97
C PHE A 330 3.89 11.43 -8.44
N LEU A 331 2.92 10.85 -9.11
CA LEU A 331 1.59 10.61 -8.56
C LEU A 331 1.68 9.46 -7.56
N ASN A 332 1.06 9.62 -6.39
CA ASN A 332 1.01 8.60 -5.35
C ASN A 332 -0.39 8.54 -4.71
N GLY A 333 -0.84 7.35 -4.49
CA GLY A 333 -2.06 6.93 -3.81
C GLY A 333 -2.06 5.40 -3.77
N ASP A 334 -2.99 4.77 -3.05
CA ASP A 334 -3.03 3.31 -2.90
C ASP A 334 -3.11 2.58 -4.27
N TRP A 335 -3.71 3.22 -5.27
CA TRP A 335 -3.80 2.72 -6.64
C TRP A 335 -2.46 2.71 -7.41
N THR A 336 -1.41 3.34 -6.88
CA THR A 336 -0.04 3.24 -7.40
C THR A 336 0.77 2.14 -6.71
N TYR A 337 0.20 1.52 -5.67
CA TYR A 337 0.82 0.45 -4.86
C TYR A 337 2.18 0.85 -4.27
N ASP A 338 2.36 2.13 -3.94
CA ASP A 338 3.63 2.71 -3.48
C ASP A 338 4.81 2.43 -4.43
N ARG A 339 4.55 2.27 -5.73
CA ARG A 339 5.56 2.00 -6.75
C ARG A 339 5.90 3.27 -7.53
N LEU A 340 7.18 3.60 -7.58
CA LEU A 340 7.71 4.70 -8.38
C LEU A 340 7.94 4.26 -9.83
N LEU A 341 6.87 3.88 -10.53
CA LEU A 341 6.94 3.45 -11.92
C LEU A 341 6.97 4.66 -12.86
N PRO A 342 7.63 4.55 -14.02
CA PRO A 342 7.62 5.60 -15.05
C PRO A 342 6.20 6.05 -15.45
N ALA A 343 5.22 5.14 -15.38
CA ALA A 343 3.81 5.45 -15.68
C ALA A 343 3.17 6.45 -14.70
N TYR A 344 3.73 6.62 -13.52
CA TYR A 344 3.26 7.57 -12.49
C TYR A 344 4.16 8.79 -12.35
N GLU A 345 5.28 8.85 -13.08
CA GLU A 345 6.17 10.00 -13.10
C GLU A 345 5.59 11.12 -13.95
N MET A 346 5.60 12.33 -13.41
CA MET A 346 5.12 13.51 -14.13
C MET A 346 6.25 14.17 -14.91
N THR A 347 5.97 14.55 -16.15
CA THR A 347 6.91 15.25 -17.03
C THR A 347 6.64 16.74 -17.03
N TYR A 348 7.69 17.57 -16.91
CA TYR A 348 7.56 19.02 -16.94
C TYR A 348 7.46 19.54 -18.38
N ASN A 349 6.36 20.24 -18.67
CA ASN A 349 6.14 20.95 -19.93
C ASN A 349 6.60 22.40 -19.77
N SER A 350 7.78 22.71 -20.29
CA SER A 350 8.39 24.04 -20.14
C SER A 350 7.66 25.14 -20.91
N ALA A 351 6.96 24.79 -21.98
CA ALA A 351 6.18 25.77 -22.76
C ALA A 351 4.90 26.17 -22.03
N GLY A 352 4.30 25.26 -21.28
CA GLY A 352 3.07 25.49 -20.53
C GLY A 352 3.28 25.89 -19.08
N GLY A 353 4.46 25.64 -18.50
CA GLY A 353 4.74 25.90 -17.07
C GLY A 353 3.97 24.98 -16.13
N TYR A 354 3.94 23.67 -16.43
CA TYR A 354 3.26 22.68 -15.61
C TYR A 354 3.91 21.27 -15.76
N TYR A 355 3.67 20.44 -14.76
CA TYR A 355 3.89 19.00 -14.85
C TYR A 355 2.63 18.30 -15.34
N GLU A 356 2.80 17.24 -16.13
CA GLU A 356 1.70 16.43 -16.66
C GLU A 356 2.00 14.93 -16.58
N ALA A 357 0.95 14.13 -16.39
CA ALA A 357 0.98 12.68 -16.54
C ALA A 357 -0.38 12.19 -17.06
N VAL A 358 -0.36 11.06 -17.77
CA VAL A 358 -1.57 10.39 -18.27
C VAL A 358 -1.56 8.95 -17.78
N VAL A 359 -2.58 8.55 -17.03
CA VAL A 359 -2.66 7.23 -16.43
C VAL A 359 -3.99 6.58 -16.81
N PRO A 360 -3.99 5.34 -17.34
CA PRO A 360 -5.22 4.59 -17.56
C PRO A 360 -5.81 4.14 -16.22
N LEU A 361 -6.99 4.63 -15.87
CA LEU A 361 -7.71 4.29 -14.65
C LEU A 361 -9.11 3.78 -14.98
N LYS A 362 -9.57 2.79 -14.22
CA LYS A 362 -10.95 2.28 -14.25
C LYS A 362 -11.88 3.31 -13.62
N LEU A 363 -13.16 3.35 -14.03
CA LEU A 363 -14.14 4.23 -13.39
C LEU A 363 -14.15 4.02 -11.89
N GLY A 364 -14.10 5.11 -11.11
CA GLY A 364 -13.98 5.04 -9.66
C GLY A 364 -13.79 6.38 -8.98
N TYR A 365 -13.65 6.30 -7.66
CA TYR A 365 -13.21 7.38 -6.76
C TYR A 365 -11.74 7.18 -6.45
N TYR A 366 -10.93 8.25 -6.49
CA TYR A 366 -9.49 8.20 -6.32
C TYR A 366 -8.98 9.34 -5.45
N ASN A 367 -8.09 9.01 -4.52
CA ASN A 367 -7.26 9.98 -3.84
C ASN A 367 -5.83 9.95 -4.38
N TYR A 368 -5.15 11.10 -4.37
CA TYR A 368 -3.75 11.19 -4.76
C TYR A 368 -3.04 12.38 -4.13
N GLN A 369 -1.72 12.26 -4.03
CA GLN A 369 -0.80 13.33 -3.68
C GLN A 369 0.36 13.37 -4.68
N PHE A 370 1.13 14.46 -4.66
CA PHE A 370 2.39 14.54 -5.39
C PHE A 370 3.54 14.15 -4.48
N LEU A 371 4.34 13.21 -4.93
CA LEU A 371 5.50 12.72 -4.18
C LEU A 371 6.78 13.17 -4.88
N ALA A 372 7.59 13.97 -4.18
CA ALA A 372 8.91 14.37 -4.64
C ALA A 372 9.94 13.28 -4.31
N VAL A 373 10.79 12.95 -5.27
CA VAL A 373 11.87 11.98 -5.13
C VAL A 373 13.20 12.68 -5.49
N ASP A 374 14.08 12.83 -4.52
CA ASP A 374 15.37 13.47 -4.75
C ASP A 374 16.40 12.53 -5.39
N GLU A 375 17.58 13.05 -5.73
CA GLU A 375 18.66 12.27 -6.36
C GLU A 375 19.16 11.09 -5.51
N GLN A 376 18.95 11.14 -4.21
CA GLN A 376 19.30 10.07 -3.26
C GLN A 376 18.14 9.07 -3.07
N GLY A 377 17.02 9.24 -3.79
CA GLY A 377 15.84 8.40 -3.69
C GLY A 377 14.98 8.65 -2.44
N ARG A 378 15.19 9.77 -1.72
CA ARG A 378 14.39 10.11 -0.55
C ARG A 378 13.05 10.70 -0.97
N LEU A 379 12.01 10.22 -0.34
CA LEU A 379 10.62 10.54 -0.64
C LEU A 379 10.12 11.69 0.23
N SER A 380 9.29 12.55 -0.34
CA SER A 380 8.67 13.64 0.41
C SER A 380 7.42 14.18 -0.30
N SER A 381 6.28 14.14 0.36
CA SER A 381 5.06 14.81 -0.10
C SER A 381 5.09 16.33 0.22
N PHE A 382 5.63 16.68 1.37
CA PHE A 382 5.66 18.08 1.86
C PHE A 382 6.55 19.03 1.04
N ARG A 383 7.44 18.52 0.17
CA ARG A 383 8.24 19.36 -0.74
C ARG A 383 7.45 19.95 -1.88
N VAL A 384 6.26 19.41 -2.16
CA VAL A 384 5.33 19.95 -3.16
C VAL A 384 4.22 20.72 -2.48
N ASP A 385 3.57 20.14 -1.47
CA ASP A 385 2.32 20.63 -0.91
C ASP A 385 2.45 21.22 0.52
N ASN A 386 3.67 21.47 1.01
CA ASN A 386 3.94 21.81 2.39
C ASN A 386 3.37 20.76 3.38
N SER A 387 3.56 21.01 4.66
CA SER A 387 3.10 20.14 5.73
C SER A 387 2.44 20.95 6.84
N HIS A 388 1.31 20.47 7.33
CA HIS A 388 0.51 21.20 8.32
C HIS A 388 0.04 20.24 9.42
N TYR A 389 0.36 20.53 10.68
CA TYR A 389 0.00 19.68 11.82
C TYR A 389 -1.51 19.44 11.98
N GLN A 390 -2.34 20.26 11.31
CA GLN A 390 -3.79 20.13 11.31
C GLN A 390 -4.30 19.01 10.39
N THR A 391 -3.49 18.58 9.41
CA THR A 391 -3.88 17.59 8.42
C THR A 391 -4.50 16.37 9.09
N GLU A 392 -5.64 15.95 8.57
CA GLU A 392 -6.29 14.72 8.99
C GLU A 392 -5.51 13.53 8.46
N ASN A 393 -5.10 12.64 9.34
CA ASN A 393 -4.33 11.46 8.97
C ASN A 393 -4.79 10.25 9.77
N SER A 394 -4.75 9.08 9.17
CA SER A 394 -4.91 7.80 9.85
C SER A 394 -3.56 7.20 10.24
N TYR A 395 -3.51 6.58 11.41
CA TYR A 395 -2.30 5.94 11.93
C TYR A 395 -2.60 4.50 12.31
N GLN A 396 -1.73 3.59 11.87
CA GLN A 396 -1.86 2.17 12.13
C GLN A 396 -0.64 1.68 12.93
N ALA A 397 -0.90 0.83 13.91
CA ALA A 397 0.13 0.11 14.66
C ALA A 397 -0.09 -1.40 14.53
N LEU A 398 0.95 -2.11 14.13
CA LEU A 398 0.99 -3.56 14.02
C LEU A 398 1.96 -4.09 15.07
N VAL A 399 1.54 -5.10 15.82
CA VAL A 399 2.34 -5.74 16.87
C VAL A 399 2.44 -7.23 16.59
N TYR A 400 3.68 -7.67 16.40
CA TYR A 400 4.01 -9.08 16.17
C TYR A 400 4.68 -9.65 17.40
N PHE A 401 4.39 -10.92 17.68
CA PHE A 401 4.99 -11.65 18.77
C PHE A 401 5.53 -13.00 18.29
N ARG A 402 6.77 -13.31 18.71
CA ARG A 402 7.37 -14.63 18.56
C ARG A 402 7.72 -15.18 19.94
N PRO A 403 7.00 -16.22 20.42
CA PRO A 403 7.36 -16.86 21.68
C PRO A 403 8.77 -17.50 21.59
N GLN A 404 9.39 -17.74 22.74
CA GLN A 404 10.65 -18.46 22.77
C GLN A 404 10.47 -19.87 22.18
N GLY A 405 11.31 -20.21 21.18
CA GLY A 405 11.18 -21.45 20.41
C GLY A 405 10.07 -21.41 19.33
N GLY A 406 9.38 -20.29 19.17
CA GLY A 406 8.41 -20.09 18.09
C GLY A 406 9.07 -20.07 16.71
N ARG A 407 8.39 -20.64 15.71
CA ARG A 407 8.92 -20.78 14.34
C ARG A 407 8.64 -19.55 13.47
N THR A 408 7.64 -18.74 13.81
CA THR A 408 7.23 -17.58 13.01
C THR A 408 6.69 -16.44 13.88
N ASP A 409 6.65 -15.25 13.32
CA ASP A 409 6.01 -14.07 13.91
C ASP A 409 4.49 -14.18 13.76
N LYS A 410 3.75 -13.95 14.83
CA LYS A 410 2.29 -13.86 14.83
C LYS A 410 1.86 -12.40 14.92
N LEU A 411 0.91 -11.97 14.13
CA LEU A 411 0.29 -10.64 14.28
C LEU A 411 -0.74 -10.72 15.44
N VAL A 412 -0.33 -10.21 16.61
CA VAL A 412 -1.08 -10.35 17.86
C VAL A 412 -1.75 -9.05 18.31
N GLY A 413 -1.52 -7.96 17.60
CA GLY A 413 -2.14 -6.68 17.95
C GLY A 413 -2.19 -5.74 16.77
N TYR A 414 -3.30 -5.00 16.66
CA TYR A 414 -3.55 -4.00 15.65
C TYR A 414 -4.35 -2.84 16.25
N ALA A 415 -3.95 -1.63 15.91
CA ALA A 415 -4.72 -0.42 16.20
C ALA A 415 -4.77 0.46 14.95
N ASN A 416 -5.92 1.08 14.71
CA ASN A 416 -6.11 2.10 13.68
C ASN A 416 -6.78 3.31 14.32
N VAL A 417 -6.17 4.47 14.22
CA VAL A 417 -6.65 5.72 14.83
C VAL A 417 -6.63 6.83 13.79
N ARG A 418 -7.76 7.49 13.60
CA ARG A 418 -7.85 8.70 12.77
C ARG A 418 -7.61 9.93 13.64
N PHE A 419 -6.63 10.74 13.28
CA PHE A 419 -6.40 12.04 13.88
C PHE A 419 -7.26 13.07 13.17
N ILE A 420 -8.17 13.69 13.91
CA ILE A 420 -9.01 14.81 13.46
C ILE A 420 -8.76 15.96 14.43
N LYS A 421 -8.27 17.06 13.93
CA LYS A 421 -8.16 18.28 14.76
C LYS A 421 -9.54 18.83 15.02
N LYS A 422 -9.99 18.80 16.27
CA LYS A 422 -11.20 19.48 16.73
C LYS A 422 -10.97 20.98 16.87
#